data_cbf99a53452d00186aeb0facade5c2fd
#
_entry.id   cbf99a53452d00186aeb0facade5c2fd
#
_cell.length_a   1.000
_cell.length_b   1.000
_cell.length_c   1.000
_cell.angle_alpha   90.00
_cell.angle_beta   90.00
_cell.angle_gamma   90.00
#
_symmetry.space_group_name_H-M   'P 1'
#
loop_
_entity.id
_entity.type
_entity.pdbx_description
1 polymer ?
#
loop_
_entity_poly.entity_id
_entity_poly.type
_entity_poly.pdbx_seq_one_letter_code
_entity_poly.pdbx_strand_id
1 'polypeptide(L)'
;EGFTSTPNGDKNEAIVYGITSTESSKTWITDAKVKPFEFGTIGGFTGVMLSEGRLRNQNVLGLLAEVEEDIPDARAASKIIESIDKLLLEIDLDPKPLLEEAASLERELQKVTEQVPTEANNSIPRYIG
;
A
#
# COMPACT_ATOMS: atom_id res chain seq x y z
N GLU A 1 -3.77 2.73 -0.99
CA GLU A 1 -4.30 3.38 0.21
C GLU A 1 -5.31 2.46 0.89
N GLY A 2 -5.34 2.47 2.22
CA GLY A 2 -6.30 1.70 3.02
C GLY A 2 -7.53 2.53 3.35
N PHE A 3 -8.69 1.90 3.43
CA PHE A 3 -9.92 2.52 3.93
C PHE A 3 -10.70 1.53 4.79
N THR A 4 -11.43 2.05 5.75
CA THR A 4 -12.30 1.23 6.60
C THR A 4 -13.70 1.17 6.03
N SER A 5 -14.28 -0.02 5.97
CA SER A 5 -15.69 -0.20 5.63
C SER A 5 -16.46 -0.72 6.83
N THR A 6 -17.77 -0.46 6.84
CA THR A 6 -18.66 -1.09 7.83
C THR A 6 -18.65 -2.61 7.66
N PRO A 7 -18.55 -3.38 8.76
CA PRO A 7 -18.30 -4.82 8.73
C PRO A 7 -19.52 -5.60 8.26
N ASN A 8 -19.69 -5.76 6.97
CA ASN A 8 -20.64 -6.69 6.36
C ASN A 8 -19.99 -7.70 5.41
N GLY A 9 -18.68 -7.79 5.40
CA GLY A 9 -17.91 -8.74 4.60
C GLY A 9 -17.29 -9.85 5.45
N ASP A 10 -17.07 -10.97 4.82
CA ASP A 10 -16.30 -12.08 5.39
C ASP A 10 -14.92 -11.56 5.82
N LYS A 11 -14.63 -11.59 7.12
CA LYS A 11 -13.39 -11.04 7.74
C LYS A 11 -12.09 -11.69 7.25
N ASN A 12 -12.17 -12.61 6.32
CA ASN A 12 -11.03 -13.40 5.89
C ASN A 12 -10.40 -12.96 4.57
N GLU A 13 -11.02 -12.05 3.81
CA GLU A 13 -10.49 -11.66 2.50
C GLU A 13 -10.50 -10.14 2.34
N ALA A 14 -9.31 -9.54 2.26
CA ALA A 14 -9.17 -8.12 1.96
C ALA A 14 -9.61 -7.85 0.52
N ILE A 15 -10.58 -6.95 0.35
CA ILE A 15 -11.09 -6.54 -0.96
C ILE A 15 -10.28 -5.35 -1.45
N VAL A 16 -9.85 -5.40 -2.71
CA VAL A 16 -9.19 -4.28 -3.37
C VAL A 16 -10.12 -3.67 -4.41
N TYR A 17 -10.27 -2.37 -4.35
CA TYR A 17 -11.02 -1.57 -5.30
C TYR A 17 -10.07 -0.73 -6.16
N GLY A 18 -10.45 -0.54 -7.42
CA GLY A 18 -9.75 0.32 -8.36
C GLY A 18 -10.60 1.50 -8.80
N ILE A 19 -9.97 2.66 -8.91
CA ILE A 19 -10.55 3.86 -9.52
C ILE A 19 -9.56 4.48 -10.49
N THR A 20 -10.04 4.98 -11.62
CA THR A 20 -9.19 5.59 -12.65
C THR A 20 -9.62 7.02 -12.94
N SER A 21 -8.65 7.83 -13.35
CA SER A 21 -8.88 9.24 -13.70
C SER A 21 -9.53 9.46 -15.06
N THR A 22 -9.33 8.52 -15.99
CA THR A 22 -9.79 8.63 -17.39
C THR A 22 -10.56 7.40 -17.83
N GLU A 23 -11.38 7.56 -18.85
CA GLU A 23 -12.10 6.44 -19.47
C GLU A 23 -11.15 5.41 -20.08
N SER A 24 -10.07 5.88 -20.71
CA SER A 24 -9.09 5.01 -21.37
C SER A 24 -8.34 4.10 -20.38
N SER A 25 -8.19 4.50 -19.12
CA SER A 25 -7.53 3.70 -18.10
C SER A 25 -8.45 2.71 -17.37
N LYS A 26 -9.74 2.68 -17.68
CA LYS A 26 -10.68 1.73 -17.04
C LYS A 26 -10.34 0.26 -17.26
N THR A 27 -9.70 -0.08 -18.36
CA THR A 27 -9.22 -1.44 -18.64
C THR A 27 -8.24 -1.92 -17.56
N TRP A 28 -7.48 -1.02 -16.93
CA TRP A 28 -6.54 -1.35 -15.88
C TRP A 28 -7.20 -1.96 -14.63
N ILE A 29 -8.44 -1.59 -14.35
CA ILE A 29 -9.24 -2.18 -13.26
C ILE A 29 -9.47 -3.67 -13.53
N THR A 30 -9.81 -4.00 -14.78
CA THR A 30 -10.03 -5.38 -15.22
C THR A 30 -8.71 -6.16 -15.24
N ASP A 31 -7.63 -5.56 -15.74
CA ASP A 31 -6.31 -6.18 -15.84
C ASP A 31 -5.73 -6.46 -14.44
N ALA A 32 -5.91 -5.54 -13.51
CA ALA A 32 -5.53 -5.72 -12.11
C ALA A 32 -6.44 -6.70 -11.34
N LYS A 33 -7.56 -7.14 -11.93
CA LYS A 33 -8.58 -8.01 -11.32
C LYS A 33 -9.11 -7.49 -9.98
N VAL A 34 -9.32 -6.19 -9.91
CA VAL A 34 -9.88 -5.51 -8.74
C VAL A 34 -11.32 -5.10 -8.99
N LYS A 35 -12.06 -4.83 -7.92
CA LYS A 35 -13.44 -4.33 -8.04
C LYS A 35 -13.43 -2.84 -8.41
N PRO A 36 -14.32 -2.38 -9.29
CA PRO A 36 -14.47 -0.95 -9.53
C PRO A 36 -15.00 -0.25 -8.25
N PHE A 37 -14.44 0.92 -7.95
CA PHE A 37 -14.95 1.77 -6.89
C PHE A 37 -16.10 2.61 -7.45
N GLU A 38 -17.34 2.28 -7.10
CA GLU A 38 -18.53 2.87 -7.70
C GLU A 38 -19.09 4.06 -6.92
N PHE A 39 -18.99 4.04 -5.59
CA PHE A 39 -19.56 5.06 -4.73
C PHE A 39 -18.64 5.42 -3.58
N GLY A 40 -18.50 6.71 -3.31
CA GLY A 40 -17.74 7.24 -2.18
C GLY A 40 -16.96 8.48 -2.53
N THR A 41 -16.31 9.04 -1.51
CA THR A 41 -15.41 10.19 -1.66
C THR A 41 -14.00 9.73 -1.37
N ILE A 42 -13.10 10.01 -2.29
CA ILE A 42 -11.68 9.75 -2.12
C ILE A 42 -10.98 11.08 -1.87
N GLY A 43 -10.41 11.22 -0.68
CA GLY A 43 -9.64 12.38 -0.27
C GLY A 43 -8.13 12.14 -0.30
N GLY A 44 -7.39 13.01 0.38
CA GLY A 44 -5.95 12.87 0.54
C GLY A 44 -5.16 12.89 -0.77
N PHE A 45 -4.00 12.27 -0.76
CA PHE A 45 -3.10 12.23 -1.91
C PHE A 45 -3.72 11.53 -3.13
N THR A 46 -4.39 10.40 -2.92
CA THR A 46 -5.04 9.63 -3.98
C THR A 46 -6.11 10.46 -4.69
N GLY A 47 -6.95 11.18 -3.93
CA GLY A 47 -7.97 12.06 -4.49
C GLY A 47 -7.39 13.19 -5.32
N VAL A 48 -6.30 13.81 -4.86
CA VAL A 48 -5.58 14.85 -5.61
C VAL A 48 -5.01 14.30 -6.91
N MET A 49 -4.33 13.16 -6.86
CA MET A 49 -3.72 12.55 -8.05
C MET A 49 -4.76 12.16 -9.10
N LEU A 50 -5.89 11.60 -8.69
CA LEU A 50 -6.98 11.25 -9.60
C LEU A 50 -7.61 12.49 -10.23
N SER A 51 -7.80 13.56 -9.46
CA SER A 51 -8.35 14.82 -9.94
C SER A 51 -7.42 15.51 -10.94
N GLU A 52 -6.12 15.60 -10.62
CA GLU A 52 -5.11 16.14 -11.54
C GLU A 52 -4.98 15.31 -12.80
N GLY A 53 -4.98 13.97 -12.67
CA GLY A 53 -4.98 13.07 -13.82
C GLY A 53 -6.17 13.32 -14.74
N ARG A 54 -7.36 13.49 -14.19
CA ARG A 54 -8.56 13.80 -14.95
C ARG A 54 -8.46 15.16 -15.66
N LEU A 55 -8.02 16.20 -14.95
CA LEU A 55 -7.89 17.54 -15.50
C LEU A 55 -6.86 17.61 -16.64
N ARG A 56 -5.79 16.85 -16.52
CA ARG A 56 -4.69 16.82 -17.50
C ARG A 56 -4.84 15.72 -18.55
N ASN A 57 -5.93 14.96 -18.50
CA ASN A 57 -6.14 13.78 -19.35
C ASN A 57 -4.99 12.75 -19.26
N GLN A 58 -4.47 12.58 -18.06
CA GLN A 58 -3.42 11.60 -17.74
C GLN A 58 -4.04 10.40 -17.04
N ASN A 59 -3.58 9.20 -17.40
CA ASN A 59 -4.05 7.97 -16.82
C ASN A 59 -3.45 7.78 -15.43
N VAL A 60 -4.31 7.75 -14.41
CA VAL A 60 -3.96 7.46 -13.03
C VAL A 60 -4.88 6.34 -12.55
N LEU A 61 -4.30 5.34 -11.89
CA LEU A 61 -5.02 4.27 -11.20
C LEU A 61 -4.81 4.40 -9.69
N GLY A 62 -5.90 4.53 -8.95
CA GLY A 62 -5.91 4.40 -7.50
C GLY A 62 -6.33 2.98 -7.12
N LEU A 63 -5.57 2.33 -6.25
CA LEU A 63 -5.90 1.06 -5.64
C LEU A 63 -6.18 1.27 -4.16
N LEU A 64 -7.34 0.82 -3.71
CA LEU A 64 -7.84 1.00 -2.36
C LEU A 64 -8.10 -0.38 -1.75
N ALA A 65 -7.41 -0.72 -0.67
CA ALA A 65 -7.67 -1.94 0.06
C ALA A 65 -8.54 -1.66 1.29
N GLU A 66 -9.49 -2.53 1.51
CA GLU A 66 -10.28 -2.55 2.75
C GLU A 66 -9.41 -3.06 3.89
N VAL A 67 -9.31 -2.29 4.98
CA VAL A 67 -8.48 -2.58 6.15
C VAL A 67 -9.27 -2.49 7.43
N GLU A 68 -8.82 -3.17 8.48
CA GLU A 68 -9.32 -2.97 9.84
C GLU A 68 -8.72 -1.70 10.44
N GLU A 69 -9.50 -0.99 11.26
CA GLU A 69 -9.04 0.20 11.97
C GLU A 69 -7.91 -0.15 12.96
N ASP A 70 -6.94 0.75 13.05
CA ASP A 70 -5.88 0.77 14.07
C ASP A 70 -4.86 -0.39 14.03
N ILE A 71 -4.90 -1.26 13.03
CA ILE A 71 -3.96 -2.38 12.93
C ILE A 71 -3.29 -2.39 11.54
N PRO A 72 -1.96 -2.53 11.47
CA PRO A 72 -1.29 -2.79 10.21
C PRO A 72 -1.82 -4.08 9.57
N ASP A 73 -2.46 -3.98 8.42
CA ASP A 73 -3.05 -5.13 7.73
C ASP A 73 -2.15 -5.64 6.60
N ALA A 74 -1.31 -6.63 6.93
CA ALA A 74 -0.42 -7.28 5.97
C ALA A 74 -1.18 -8.01 4.85
N ARG A 75 -2.41 -8.46 5.10
CA ARG A 75 -3.25 -9.14 4.10
C ARG A 75 -3.71 -8.14 3.04
N ALA A 76 -4.17 -6.96 3.47
CA ALA A 76 -4.56 -5.90 2.57
C ALA A 76 -3.37 -5.42 1.72
N ALA A 77 -2.19 -5.25 2.33
CA ALA A 77 -0.97 -4.92 1.63
C ALA A 77 -0.59 -5.99 0.58
N SER A 78 -0.66 -7.26 0.94
CA SER A 78 -0.39 -8.37 0.03
C SER A 78 -1.34 -8.37 -1.16
N LYS A 79 -2.62 -8.10 -0.95
CA LYS A 79 -3.61 -8.02 -2.04
C LYS A 79 -3.36 -6.85 -2.99
N ILE A 80 -2.91 -5.71 -2.49
CA ILE A 80 -2.49 -4.59 -3.34
C ILE A 80 -1.29 -5.00 -4.21
N ILE A 81 -0.28 -5.65 -3.62
CA ILE A 81 0.90 -6.12 -4.35
C ILE A 81 0.49 -7.13 -5.44
N GLU A 82 -0.37 -8.10 -5.12
CA GLU A 82 -0.90 -9.04 -6.11
C GLU A 82 -1.62 -8.35 -7.28
N SER A 83 -2.36 -7.28 -6.98
CA SER A 83 -3.09 -6.52 -8.00
C SER A 83 -2.15 -5.72 -8.90
N ILE A 84 -1.10 -5.15 -8.32
CA ILE A 84 -0.03 -4.46 -9.07
C ILE A 84 0.72 -5.47 -9.95
N ASP A 85 1.07 -6.64 -9.41
CA ASP A 85 1.75 -7.69 -10.14
C ASP A 85 0.95 -8.14 -11.38
N LYS A 86 -0.35 -8.36 -11.21
CA LYS A 86 -1.24 -8.70 -12.34
C LYS A 86 -1.31 -7.60 -13.40
N LEU A 87 -1.28 -6.33 -12.99
CA LEU A 87 -1.28 -5.19 -13.91
C LEU A 87 0.03 -5.06 -14.68
N LEU A 88 1.15 -5.42 -14.03
CA LEU A 88 2.50 -5.29 -14.56
C LEU A 88 3.06 -6.60 -15.12
N LEU A 89 2.23 -7.62 -15.33
CA LEU A 89 2.63 -8.96 -15.79
C LEU A 89 3.48 -8.99 -17.08
N GLU A 90 3.56 -7.90 -17.81
CA GLU A 90 4.48 -7.75 -18.95
C GLU A 90 5.89 -7.31 -18.52
N ILE A 91 6.06 -6.93 -17.24
CA ILE A 91 7.35 -6.53 -16.67
C ILE A 91 7.75 -7.63 -15.68
N ASP A 92 8.72 -8.43 -16.07
CA ASP A 92 9.30 -9.47 -15.20
C ASP A 92 10.10 -8.77 -14.07
N LEU A 93 9.38 -8.38 -13.02
CA LEU A 93 9.96 -7.81 -11.81
C LEU A 93 10.51 -8.95 -10.95
N ASP A 94 11.82 -9.20 -11.03
CA ASP A 94 12.49 -10.10 -10.11
C ASP A 94 12.54 -9.46 -8.70
N PRO A 95 11.80 -9.98 -7.69
CA PRO A 95 11.81 -9.42 -6.35
C PRO A 95 13.06 -9.78 -5.55
N LYS A 96 13.92 -10.66 -6.06
CA LYS A 96 15.11 -11.14 -5.35
C LYS A 96 16.05 -10.03 -4.90
N PRO A 97 16.40 -9.03 -5.74
CA PRO A 97 17.30 -7.95 -5.32
C PRO A 97 16.75 -7.17 -4.13
N LEU A 98 15.44 -6.89 -4.09
CA LEU A 98 14.80 -6.18 -2.98
C LEU A 98 14.77 -7.00 -1.69
N LEU A 99 14.53 -8.32 -1.80
CA LEU A 99 14.54 -9.22 -0.66
C LEU A 99 15.96 -9.40 -0.08
N GLU A 100 16.97 -9.44 -0.94
CA GLU A 100 18.37 -9.51 -0.51
C GLU A 100 18.82 -8.22 0.18
N GLU A 101 18.42 -7.07 -0.34
CA GLU A 101 18.69 -5.78 0.27
C GLU A 101 17.98 -5.62 1.62
N ALA A 102 16.72 -6.01 1.74
CA ALA A 102 15.97 -6.03 2.99
C ALA A 102 16.65 -6.94 4.04
N ALA A 103 17.05 -8.14 3.66
CA ALA A 103 17.75 -9.07 4.54
C ALA A 103 19.14 -8.58 4.94
N SER A 104 19.81 -7.78 4.09
CA SER A 104 21.09 -7.13 4.42
C SER A 104 20.89 -6.03 5.44
N LEU A 105 19.89 -5.19 5.24
CA LEU A 105 19.51 -4.11 6.17
C LEU A 105 19.14 -4.64 7.55
N GLU A 106 18.33 -5.69 7.61
CA GLU A 106 17.98 -6.34 8.88
C GLU A 106 19.21 -6.85 9.63
N ARG A 107 20.16 -7.46 8.92
CA ARG A 107 21.43 -7.94 9.52
C ARG A 107 22.28 -6.81 10.05
N GLU A 108 22.32 -5.68 9.37
CA GLU A 108 23.04 -4.48 9.82
C GLU A 108 22.39 -3.85 11.05
N LEU A 109 21.07 -3.76 11.07
CA LEU A 109 20.31 -3.26 12.21
C LEU A 109 20.49 -4.15 13.46
N GLN A 110 20.49 -5.47 13.29
CA GLN A 110 20.77 -6.39 14.39
C GLN A 110 22.17 -6.18 14.97
N LYS A 111 23.20 -6.04 14.14
CA LYS A 111 24.57 -5.77 14.59
C LYS A 111 24.70 -4.45 15.36
N VAL A 112 24.00 -3.41 14.93
CA VAL A 112 23.96 -2.11 15.63
C VAL A 112 23.28 -2.24 16.98
N THR A 113 22.18 -3.00 17.05
CA THR A 113 21.42 -3.22 18.29
C THR A 113 22.23 -4.05 19.31
N GLU A 114 23.01 -5.01 18.86
CA GLU A 114 23.90 -5.82 19.72
C GLU A 114 25.14 -5.05 20.22
N GLN A 115 25.54 -3.99 19.53
CA GLN A 115 26.70 -3.16 19.89
C GLN A 115 26.37 -1.97 20.80
N VAL A 116 25.09 -1.72 21.11
CA VAL A 116 24.71 -0.69 22.08
C VAL A 116 24.85 -1.27 23.48
N PRO A 117 25.86 -0.83 24.30
CA PRO A 117 25.97 -1.28 25.66
C PRO A 117 24.72 -0.87 26.45
N THR A 118 24.25 -1.77 27.31
CA THR A 118 23.05 -1.61 28.16
C THR A 118 23.18 -0.50 29.23
N GLU A 119 24.17 0.37 29.14
CA GLU A 119 24.44 1.41 30.14
C GLU A 119 23.76 2.76 29.91
N ALA A 120 22.93 2.94 28.90
CA ALA A 120 22.25 4.22 28.66
C ALA A 120 20.83 4.29 29.24
N ASN A 121 20.57 3.62 30.37
CA ASN A 121 19.20 3.57 30.93
C ASN A 121 18.92 4.66 31.98
N ASN A 122 19.60 5.80 31.99
CA ASN A 122 19.28 6.77 33.04
C ASN A 122 19.33 8.26 32.73
N SER A 123 19.28 8.68 31.47
CA SER A 123 19.20 10.13 31.16
C SER A 123 18.73 10.49 29.78
N ILE A 124 17.69 9.86 29.28
CA ILE A 124 17.04 10.40 28.07
C ILE A 124 15.84 11.24 28.51
N PRO A 125 15.88 12.57 28.35
CA PRO A 125 14.70 13.38 28.56
C PRO A 125 13.63 12.94 27.57
N ARG A 126 12.45 12.59 28.08
CA ARG A 126 11.28 12.31 27.23
C ARG A 126 10.82 13.62 26.62
N TYR A 127 11.24 13.89 25.41
CA TYR A 127 10.57 14.91 24.61
C TYR A 127 9.32 14.27 24.01
N ILE A 128 8.17 14.69 24.52
CA ILE A 128 6.87 14.48 23.92
C ILE A 128 6.60 15.77 23.13
N GLY A 129 6.74 15.69 21.82
CA GLY A 129 6.42 16.79 20.94
C GLY A 129 5.62 16.28 19.76
#